data_ca2302792419dea094df7c70f5e381fe
#
_entry.id   ca2302792419dea094df7c70f5e381fe
#
_cell.length_a   1.000
_cell.length_b   1.000
_cell.length_c   1.000
_cell.angle_alpha   90.00
_cell.angle_beta   90.00
_cell.angle_gamma   90.00
#
_symmetry.space_group_name_H-M   'P 1'
#
loop_
_entity.id
_entity.type
_entity.pdbx_description
1 polymer ?
#
loop_
_entity_poly.entity_id
_entity_poly.type
_entity_poly.pdbx_seq_one_letter_code
_entity_poly.pdbx_strand_id
1 'polypeptide(L)'
;ILHLNPLQEAVQPEGDVNWRGLVDKIADVCARLGKPVIVKEVGWGISAQTARRLIEAGVSAIDVAGAGGTSWSQVEMHRAPTERLRRLAGAFADWGIPTAESLVTAGYVRAELNRPDVHLFASGGIRTGQDVAKCAALGADLVGLASPFLKAAMESAEAVVEEMELLTAEARIAMFCSGAEDIEALRRPGVLVEEK
;
A
#
# COMPACT_ATOMS: atom_id res chain seq x y z
N ILE A 1 13.52 -4.15 0.87
CA ILE A 1 12.20 -3.65 1.29
C ILE A 1 12.17 -3.63 2.81
N LEU A 2 11.77 -2.50 3.38
CA LEU A 2 11.53 -2.31 4.81
C LEU A 2 10.01 -2.15 5.02
N HIS A 3 9.42 -2.88 5.95
CA HIS A 3 8.02 -2.67 6.30
C HIS A 3 7.89 -1.95 7.64
N LEU A 4 6.90 -1.06 7.72
CA LEU A 4 6.55 -0.32 8.92
C LEU A 4 5.21 -0.86 9.42
N ASN A 5 5.21 -1.51 10.58
CA ASN A 5 4.04 -2.16 11.17
C ASN A 5 3.80 -1.76 12.64
N PRO A 6 3.85 -0.46 12.98
CA PRO A 6 3.85 0.00 14.37
C PRO A 6 2.63 -0.45 15.16
N LEU A 7 1.45 -0.48 14.55
CA LEU A 7 0.25 -0.93 15.24
C LEU A 7 0.28 -2.44 15.49
N GLN A 8 0.72 -3.24 14.52
CA GLN A 8 0.86 -4.68 14.72
C GLN A 8 1.79 -4.98 15.88
N GLU A 9 2.98 -4.37 15.89
CA GLU A 9 3.95 -4.51 16.98
C GLU A 9 3.36 -4.08 18.33
N ALA A 10 2.60 -2.97 18.36
CA ALA A 10 2.02 -2.45 19.60
C ALA A 10 0.91 -3.34 20.20
N VAL A 11 0.23 -4.15 19.39
CA VAL A 11 -0.84 -5.06 19.87
C VAL A 11 -0.35 -6.48 20.09
N GLN A 12 0.86 -6.83 19.65
CA GLN A 12 1.48 -8.12 19.93
C GLN A 12 2.09 -8.16 21.33
N PRO A 13 2.03 -9.29 22.05
CA PRO A 13 2.63 -9.43 23.38
C PRO A 13 4.14 -9.18 23.43
N GLU A 14 4.84 -9.54 22.35
CA GLU A 14 6.31 -9.49 22.24
C GLU A 14 6.77 -8.50 21.16
N GLY A 15 5.88 -7.54 20.78
CA GLY A 15 6.17 -6.60 19.72
C GLY A 15 7.20 -5.54 20.10
N ASP A 16 8.01 -5.09 19.14
CA ASP A 16 8.99 -4.02 19.34
C ASP A 16 8.33 -2.65 19.11
N VAL A 17 8.14 -1.93 20.20
CA VAL A 17 7.54 -0.58 20.19
C VAL A 17 8.57 0.55 20.26
N ASN A 18 9.87 0.25 20.20
CA ASN A 18 10.90 1.26 20.21
C ASN A 18 11.26 1.74 18.78
N TRP A 19 10.47 2.65 18.28
CA TRP A 19 10.61 3.24 16.93
C TRP A 19 11.42 4.54 16.91
N ARG A 20 12.05 4.91 18.03
CA ARG A 20 12.85 6.15 18.13
C ARG A 20 14.05 6.12 17.17
N GLY A 21 14.21 7.19 16.39
CA GLY A 21 15.33 7.33 15.44
C GLY A 21 15.26 6.40 14.23
N LEU A 22 14.12 5.74 13.98
CA LEU A 22 13.99 4.81 12.85
C LEU A 22 14.17 5.52 11.50
N VAL A 23 13.67 6.74 11.35
CA VAL A 23 13.82 7.51 10.09
C VAL A 23 15.31 7.80 9.81
N ASP A 24 16.09 8.14 10.82
CA ASP A 24 17.53 8.38 10.66
C ASP A 24 18.26 7.09 10.25
N LYS A 25 17.85 5.95 10.81
CA LYS A 25 18.39 4.63 10.41
C LYS A 25 18.01 4.28 8.96
N ILE A 26 16.78 4.61 8.53
CA ILE A 26 16.36 4.43 7.14
C ILE A 26 17.22 5.31 6.22
N ALA A 27 17.46 6.57 6.58
CA ALA A 27 18.31 7.47 5.81
C ALA A 27 19.75 6.93 5.68
N ASP A 28 20.34 6.41 6.77
CA ASP A 28 21.65 5.77 6.74
C ASP A 28 21.68 4.54 5.82
N VAL A 29 20.64 3.71 5.86
CA VAL A 29 20.51 2.56 4.95
C VAL A 29 20.42 3.03 3.50
N CYS A 30 19.59 4.03 3.20
CA CYS A 30 19.45 4.60 1.85
C CYS A 30 20.80 5.11 1.32
N ALA A 31 21.55 5.81 2.15
CA ALA A 31 22.84 6.39 1.77
C ALA A 31 23.94 5.32 1.52
N ARG A 32 23.91 4.20 2.26
CA ARG A 32 25.03 3.23 2.29
C ARG A 32 24.78 1.97 1.46
N LEU A 33 23.53 1.60 1.23
CA LEU A 33 23.20 0.30 0.60
C LEU A 33 23.58 0.24 -0.88
N GLY A 34 23.61 1.36 -1.60
CA GLY A 34 23.85 1.40 -3.06
C GLY A 34 22.81 0.65 -3.89
N LYS A 35 21.62 0.39 -3.34
CA LYS A 35 20.46 -0.25 -3.97
C LYS A 35 19.20 0.51 -3.62
N PRO A 36 18.14 0.46 -4.47
CA PRO A 36 16.87 1.08 -4.14
C PRO A 36 16.30 0.55 -2.82
N VAL A 37 15.84 1.47 -1.97
CA VAL A 37 15.16 1.15 -0.71
C VAL A 37 13.68 1.44 -0.88
N ILE A 38 12.85 0.43 -0.68
CA ILE A 38 11.41 0.54 -0.68
C ILE A 38 10.94 0.45 0.76
N VAL A 39 10.12 1.40 1.19
CA VAL A 39 9.45 1.35 2.50
C VAL A 39 7.97 1.13 2.30
N LYS A 40 7.38 0.23 3.06
CA LYS A 40 5.95 -0.11 2.95
C LYS A 40 5.28 -0.17 4.32
N GLU A 41 4.04 0.20 4.34
CA GLU A 41 3.11 -0.12 5.42
C GLU A 41 2.55 -1.54 5.22
N VAL A 42 1.72 -2.02 6.13
CA VAL A 42 1.21 -3.40 6.13
C VAL A 42 -0.31 -3.51 6.16
N GLY A 43 -1.04 -2.41 5.99
CA GLY A 43 -2.51 -2.43 5.90
C GLY A 43 -3.21 -1.24 6.54
N TRP A 44 -2.47 -0.19 6.94
CA TRP A 44 -3.06 1.01 7.57
C TRP A 44 -2.70 2.32 6.88
N GLY A 45 -1.98 2.29 5.77
CA GLY A 45 -1.65 3.46 4.98
C GLY A 45 -0.55 4.34 5.57
N ILE A 46 -0.07 5.25 4.76
CA ILE A 46 1.00 6.18 5.11
C ILE A 46 0.44 7.61 5.08
N SER A 47 0.59 8.35 6.18
CA SER A 47 0.17 9.74 6.28
C SER A 47 1.11 10.69 5.50
N ALA A 48 0.62 11.91 5.19
CA ALA A 48 1.43 12.96 4.56
C ALA A 48 2.74 13.21 5.31
N GLN A 49 2.69 13.30 6.63
CA GLN A 49 3.86 13.56 7.46
C GLN A 49 4.88 12.41 7.35
N THR A 50 4.41 11.17 7.38
CA THR A 50 5.28 9.99 7.25
C THR A 50 5.85 9.90 5.85
N ALA A 51 5.05 10.10 4.80
CA ALA A 51 5.51 10.13 3.42
C ALA A 51 6.62 11.16 3.21
N ARG A 52 6.43 12.39 3.74
CA ARG A 52 7.45 13.45 3.68
C ARG A 52 8.78 13.00 4.30
N ARG A 53 8.73 12.50 5.53
CA ARG A 53 9.92 12.05 6.25
C ARG A 53 10.65 10.92 5.55
N LEU A 54 9.91 9.99 4.93
CA LEU A 54 10.49 8.89 4.16
C LEU A 54 11.15 9.37 2.87
N ILE A 55 10.49 10.27 2.13
CA ILE A 55 11.05 10.87 0.91
C ILE A 55 12.32 11.66 1.23
N GLU A 56 12.31 12.46 2.29
CA GLU A 56 13.49 13.21 2.78
C GLU A 56 14.61 12.29 3.25
N ALA A 57 14.28 11.11 3.80
CA ALA A 57 15.27 10.08 4.17
C ALA A 57 15.91 9.37 2.95
N GLY A 58 15.45 9.65 1.73
CA GLY A 58 16.06 9.15 0.49
C GLY A 58 15.55 7.79 0.04
N VAL A 59 14.35 7.37 0.43
CA VAL A 59 13.75 6.14 -0.09
C VAL A 59 13.49 6.25 -1.59
N SER A 60 13.60 5.14 -2.30
CA SER A 60 13.36 5.07 -3.75
C SER A 60 11.89 4.82 -4.08
N ALA A 61 11.14 4.22 -3.16
CA ALA A 61 9.71 4.00 -3.31
C ALA A 61 8.99 3.89 -1.96
N ILE A 62 7.72 4.25 -1.98
CA ILE A 62 6.77 4.07 -0.88
C ILE A 62 5.63 3.19 -1.37
N ASP A 63 5.38 2.06 -0.71
CA ASP A 63 4.15 1.30 -0.85
C ASP A 63 3.21 1.69 0.29
N VAL A 64 2.10 2.32 -0.07
CA VAL A 64 1.20 2.87 0.94
C VAL A 64 0.49 1.79 1.76
N ALA A 65 0.28 0.60 1.20
CA ALA A 65 -0.35 -0.55 1.85
C ALA A 65 -1.51 -0.11 2.79
N GLY A 66 -2.52 0.54 2.19
CA GLY A 66 -3.58 1.22 2.92
C GLY A 66 -4.64 0.30 3.49
N ALA A 67 -5.54 0.88 4.28
CA ALA A 67 -6.71 0.18 4.82
C ALA A 67 -7.70 -0.19 3.69
N GLY A 68 -8.32 -1.36 3.84
CA GLY A 68 -9.25 -1.94 2.86
C GLY A 68 -9.04 -3.44 2.59
N GLY A 69 -7.90 -3.99 3.02
CA GLY A 69 -7.56 -5.41 2.96
C GLY A 69 -7.53 -6.07 4.33
N THR A 70 -6.52 -6.89 4.57
CA THR A 70 -6.30 -7.54 5.85
C THR A 70 -5.92 -6.53 6.92
N SER A 71 -6.68 -6.47 8.01
CA SER A 71 -6.30 -5.75 9.20
C SER A 71 -5.49 -6.64 10.11
N TRP A 72 -4.19 -6.37 10.26
CA TRP A 72 -3.32 -7.19 11.09
C TRP A 72 -3.64 -7.07 12.58
N SER A 73 -4.23 -5.96 13.04
CA SER A 73 -4.75 -5.88 14.42
C SER A 73 -5.88 -6.89 14.65
N GLN A 74 -6.74 -7.13 13.65
CA GLN A 74 -7.79 -8.15 13.74
C GLN A 74 -7.20 -9.57 13.69
N VAL A 75 -6.14 -9.80 12.91
CA VAL A 75 -5.42 -11.08 12.95
C VAL A 75 -4.86 -11.32 14.35
N GLU A 76 -4.20 -10.34 14.94
CA GLU A 76 -3.68 -10.45 16.31
C GLU A 76 -4.80 -10.58 17.35
N MET A 77 -5.96 -9.95 17.15
CA MET A 77 -7.14 -10.15 17.98
C MET A 77 -7.58 -11.62 18.01
N HIS A 78 -7.62 -12.28 16.84
CA HIS A 78 -8.01 -13.70 16.74
C HIS A 78 -6.95 -14.66 17.33
N ARG A 79 -5.69 -14.25 17.35
CA ARG A 79 -4.56 -15.01 17.91
C ARG A 79 -4.29 -14.71 19.37
N ALA A 80 -4.95 -13.70 19.94
CA ALA A 80 -4.67 -13.21 21.28
C ALA A 80 -4.86 -14.29 22.35
N PRO A 81 -3.86 -14.54 23.23
CA PRO A 81 -3.92 -15.56 24.25
C PRO A 81 -4.82 -15.20 25.43
N THR A 82 -5.20 -13.92 25.58
CA THR A 82 -6.05 -13.45 26.66
C THR A 82 -7.16 -12.52 26.16
N GLU A 83 -8.28 -12.46 26.88
CA GLU A 83 -9.39 -11.57 26.55
C GLU A 83 -8.97 -10.07 26.59
N ARG A 84 -8.06 -9.70 27.48
CA ARG A 84 -7.52 -8.34 27.54
C ARG A 84 -6.82 -7.97 26.23
N LEU A 85 -5.94 -8.81 25.71
CA LEU A 85 -5.22 -8.59 24.46
C LEU A 85 -6.15 -8.64 23.25
N ARG A 86 -7.15 -9.52 23.26
CA ARG A 86 -8.21 -9.58 22.26
C ARG A 86 -8.94 -8.24 22.15
N ARG A 87 -9.40 -7.71 23.28
CA ARG A 87 -10.10 -6.42 23.33
C ARG A 87 -9.19 -5.26 22.92
N LEU A 88 -7.92 -5.30 23.32
CA LEU A 88 -6.95 -4.28 22.93
C LEU A 88 -6.77 -4.25 21.41
N ALA A 89 -6.47 -5.37 20.79
CA ALA A 89 -6.28 -5.45 19.33
C ALA A 89 -7.58 -5.14 18.57
N GLY A 90 -8.73 -5.60 19.08
CA GLY A 90 -10.05 -5.36 18.50
C GLY A 90 -10.46 -3.88 18.47
N ALA A 91 -9.96 -3.06 19.41
CA ALA A 91 -10.23 -1.63 19.45
C ALA A 91 -9.68 -0.84 18.23
N PHE A 92 -8.79 -1.45 17.46
CA PHE A 92 -8.19 -0.87 16.26
C PHE A 92 -8.75 -1.46 14.95
N ALA A 93 -9.95 -2.00 14.97
CA ALA A 93 -10.58 -2.61 13.78
C ALA A 93 -10.68 -1.62 12.61
N ASP A 94 -11.09 -0.39 12.90
CA ASP A 94 -11.31 0.67 11.90
C ASP A 94 -10.14 1.66 11.81
N TRP A 95 -9.00 1.30 12.39
CA TRP A 95 -7.80 2.15 12.31
C TRP A 95 -7.17 2.07 10.92
N GLY A 96 -6.73 3.24 10.42
CA GLY A 96 -5.94 3.32 9.19
C GLY A 96 -6.46 4.36 8.20
N ILE A 97 -5.64 4.61 7.19
CA ILE A 97 -5.92 5.49 6.05
C ILE A 97 -6.23 4.58 4.86
N PRO A 98 -7.38 4.75 4.18
CA PRO A 98 -7.70 3.99 2.98
C PRO A 98 -6.61 4.11 1.90
N THR A 99 -6.43 3.04 1.12
CA THR A 99 -5.37 2.97 0.09
C THR A 99 -5.43 4.15 -0.88
N ALA A 100 -6.62 4.50 -1.39
CA ALA A 100 -6.78 5.62 -2.33
C ALA A 100 -6.37 6.95 -1.69
N GLU A 101 -6.81 7.23 -0.47
CA GLU A 101 -6.49 8.46 0.27
C GLU A 101 -4.99 8.55 0.58
N SER A 102 -4.40 7.46 1.05
CA SER A 102 -2.97 7.39 1.34
C SER A 102 -2.12 7.61 0.08
N LEU A 103 -2.54 7.02 -1.06
CA LEU A 103 -1.86 7.17 -2.34
C LEU A 103 -1.90 8.62 -2.84
N VAL A 104 -3.08 9.23 -2.85
CA VAL A 104 -3.28 10.63 -3.26
C VAL A 104 -2.44 11.55 -2.38
N THR A 105 -2.50 11.35 -1.06
CA THR A 105 -1.76 12.15 -0.08
C THR A 105 -0.24 12.03 -0.29
N ALA A 106 0.28 10.81 -0.49
CA ALA A 106 1.70 10.59 -0.79
C ALA A 106 2.10 11.25 -2.13
N GLY A 107 1.22 11.22 -3.13
CA GLY A 107 1.40 11.88 -4.43
C GLY A 107 1.55 13.40 -4.31
N TYR A 108 0.70 14.03 -3.51
CA TYR A 108 0.83 15.47 -3.23
C TYR A 108 2.16 15.81 -2.55
N VAL A 109 2.56 15.03 -1.56
CA VAL A 109 3.85 15.25 -0.86
C VAL A 109 5.03 15.06 -1.80
N ARG A 110 5.01 14.02 -2.65
CA ARG A 110 6.03 13.79 -3.68
C ARG A 110 6.17 14.99 -4.63
N ALA A 111 5.05 15.53 -5.08
CA ALA A 111 5.01 16.70 -5.97
C ALA A 111 5.53 17.96 -5.27
N GLU A 112 5.07 18.22 -4.05
CA GLU A 112 5.50 19.36 -3.23
C GLU A 112 7.01 19.37 -2.98
N LEU A 113 7.60 18.21 -2.74
CA LEU A 113 9.04 18.05 -2.54
C LEU A 113 9.84 18.02 -3.85
N ASN A 114 9.16 18.08 -5.00
CA ASN A 114 9.74 17.97 -6.34
C ASN A 114 10.63 16.71 -6.49
N ARG A 115 10.10 15.56 -6.07
CA ARG A 115 10.80 14.26 -6.08
C ARG A 115 10.12 13.26 -7.02
N PRO A 116 10.10 13.52 -8.35
CA PRO A 116 9.51 12.60 -9.34
C PRO A 116 10.25 11.26 -9.44
N ASP A 117 11.47 11.19 -8.92
CA ASP A 117 12.32 10.00 -8.84
C ASP A 117 11.85 8.99 -7.77
N VAL A 118 10.98 9.38 -6.83
CA VAL A 118 10.42 8.49 -5.82
C VAL A 118 9.15 7.84 -6.36
N HIS A 119 9.13 6.52 -6.43
CA HIS A 119 7.96 5.77 -6.90
C HIS A 119 6.90 5.59 -5.80
N LEU A 120 5.64 5.59 -6.22
CA LEU A 120 4.51 5.29 -5.33
C LEU A 120 3.88 3.97 -5.73
N PHE A 121 3.80 3.05 -4.78
CA PHE A 121 3.15 1.77 -4.96
C PHE A 121 1.84 1.76 -4.17
N ALA A 122 0.80 1.19 -4.77
CA ALA A 122 -0.49 1.02 -4.13
C ALA A 122 -0.73 -0.46 -3.84
N SER A 123 -0.92 -0.79 -2.59
CA SER A 123 -1.42 -2.09 -2.15
C SER A 123 -2.36 -1.92 -0.95
N GLY A 124 -3.06 -2.98 -0.56
CA GLY A 124 -4.06 -2.97 0.50
C GLY A 124 -5.49 -2.88 -0.03
N GLY A 125 -6.23 -4.00 0.05
CA GLY A 125 -7.62 -4.08 -0.34
C GLY A 125 -7.93 -4.13 -1.83
N ILE A 126 -6.93 -4.15 -2.68
CA ILE A 126 -7.08 -4.19 -4.14
C ILE A 126 -7.44 -5.62 -4.56
N ARG A 127 -8.52 -5.78 -5.32
CA ARG A 127 -9.06 -7.11 -5.65
C ARG A 127 -9.36 -7.31 -7.14
N THR A 128 -9.57 -6.24 -7.90
CA THR A 128 -10.01 -6.29 -9.29
C THR A 128 -9.10 -5.50 -10.21
N GLY A 129 -9.15 -5.79 -11.51
CA GLY A 129 -8.47 -4.98 -12.52
C GLY A 129 -9.00 -3.55 -12.59
N GLN A 130 -10.26 -3.31 -12.20
CA GLN A 130 -10.79 -1.95 -12.05
C GLN A 130 -10.07 -1.20 -10.93
N ASP A 131 -9.82 -1.85 -9.79
CA ASP A 131 -9.06 -1.22 -8.69
C ASP A 131 -7.64 -0.90 -9.13
N VAL A 132 -7.01 -1.78 -9.93
CA VAL A 132 -5.70 -1.51 -10.54
C VAL A 132 -5.74 -0.27 -11.40
N ALA A 133 -6.72 -0.14 -12.30
CA ALA A 133 -6.88 1.05 -13.16
C ALA A 133 -7.11 2.32 -12.34
N LYS A 134 -7.94 2.26 -11.28
CA LYS A 134 -8.15 3.38 -10.36
C LYS A 134 -6.86 3.81 -9.65
N CYS A 135 -6.09 2.85 -9.12
CA CYS A 135 -4.82 3.15 -8.47
C CYS A 135 -3.81 3.79 -9.46
N ALA A 136 -3.74 3.29 -10.71
CA ALA A 136 -2.91 3.89 -11.75
C ALA A 136 -3.35 5.32 -12.07
N ALA A 137 -4.66 5.58 -12.17
CA ALA A 137 -5.23 6.91 -12.37
C ALA A 137 -4.92 7.87 -11.21
N LEU A 138 -4.86 7.36 -9.97
CA LEU A 138 -4.46 8.11 -8.78
C LEU A 138 -2.95 8.34 -8.66
N GLY A 139 -2.16 7.87 -9.62
CA GLY A 139 -0.72 8.13 -9.70
C GLY A 139 0.17 7.03 -9.13
N ALA A 140 -0.34 5.81 -8.90
CA ALA A 140 0.50 4.67 -8.58
C ALA A 140 1.39 4.28 -9.75
N ASP A 141 2.66 4.02 -9.47
CA ASP A 141 3.63 3.53 -10.45
C ASP A 141 3.64 2.00 -10.50
N LEU A 142 3.17 1.36 -9.43
CA LEU A 142 2.98 -0.08 -9.33
C LEU A 142 1.79 -0.38 -8.42
N VAL A 143 1.04 -1.44 -8.74
CA VAL A 143 -0.09 -1.90 -7.94
C VAL A 143 0.14 -3.33 -7.47
N GLY A 144 0.00 -3.57 -6.17
CA GLY A 144 0.20 -4.86 -5.53
C GLY A 144 -1.11 -5.49 -5.06
N LEU A 145 -1.29 -6.77 -5.40
CA LEU A 145 -2.43 -7.57 -4.99
C LEU A 145 -1.94 -8.84 -4.27
N ALA A 146 -2.65 -9.28 -3.26
CA ALA A 146 -2.36 -10.53 -2.55
C ALA A 146 -3.57 -11.47 -2.53
N SER A 147 -4.71 -10.99 -2.04
CA SER A 147 -5.91 -11.82 -1.82
C SER A 147 -6.42 -12.56 -3.06
N PRO A 148 -6.50 -11.96 -4.27
CA PRO A 148 -6.95 -12.68 -5.46
C PRO A 148 -6.10 -13.90 -5.78
N PHE A 149 -4.78 -13.79 -5.58
CA PHE A 149 -3.84 -14.86 -5.91
C PHE A 149 -3.75 -15.97 -4.86
N LEU A 150 -4.20 -15.72 -3.62
CA LEU A 150 -4.03 -16.69 -2.54
C LEU A 150 -4.71 -18.02 -2.85
N LYS A 151 -5.95 -17.99 -3.33
CA LYS A 151 -6.71 -19.19 -3.68
C LYS A 151 -6.08 -19.89 -4.90
N ALA A 152 -5.80 -19.14 -5.94
CA ALA A 152 -5.18 -19.66 -7.17
C ALA A 152 -3.82 -20.30 -6.89
N ALA A 153 -2.99 -19.68 -6.04
CA ALA A 153 -1.69 -20.21 -5.65
C ALA A 153 -1.75 -21.52 -4.84
N MET A 154 -2.89 -21.80 -4.20
CA MET A 154 -3.11 -23.09 -3.54
C MET A 154 -3.49 -24.20 -4.53
N GLU A 155 -3.94 -23.85 -5.73
CA GLU A 155 -4.35 -24.81 -6.76
C GLU A 155 -3.15 -25.16 -7.66
N SER A 156 -2.61 -24.17 -8.40
CA SER A 156 -1.46 -24.39 -9.29
C SER A 156 -0.83 -23.06 -9.76
N ALA A 157 0.32 -23.14 -10.42
CA ALA A 157 0.93 -22.00 -11.09
C ALA A 157 0.09 -21.51 -12.27
N GLU A 158 -0.55 -22.43 -12.99
CA GLU A 158 -1.44 -22.13 -14.13
C GLU A 158 -2.65 -21.33 -13.67
N ALA A 159 -3.28 -21.69 -12.54
CA ALA A 159 -4.38 -20.93 -11.95
C ALA A 159 -3.96 -19.49 -11.58
N VAL A 160 -2.73 -19.30 -11.12
CA VAL A 160 -2.18 -17.96 -10.86
C VAL A 160 -2.06 -17.17 -12.15
N VAL A 161 -1.60 -17.78 -13.23
CA VAL A 161 -1.49 -17.14 -14.56
C VAL A 161 -2.87 -16.74 -15.07
N GLU A 162 -3.87 -17.63 -14.97
CA GLU A 162 -5.25 -17.34 -15.36
C GLU A 162 -5.82 -16.14 -14.58
N GLU A 163 -5.57 -16.08 -13.28
CA GLU A 163 -5.98 -14.93 -12.45
C GLU A 163 -5.29 -13.63 -12.87
N MET A 164 -3.99 -13.67 -13.22
CA MET A 164 -3.26 -12.51 -13.75
C MET A 164 -3.83 -12.04 -15.08
N GLU A 165 -4.19 -12.97 -15.98
CA GLU A 165 -4.80 -12.67 -17.27
C GLU A 165 -6.18 -12.02 -17.09
N LEU A 166 -7.00 -12.54 -16.17
CA LEU A 166 -8.33 -11.99 -15.83
C LEU A 166 -8.21 -10.55 -15.32
N LEU A 167 -7.38 -10.31 -14.32
CA LEU A 167 -7.15 -8.97 -13.75
C LEU A 167 -6.63 -7.98 -14.81
N THR A 168 -5.76 -8.46 -15.70
CA THR A 168 -5.25 -7.66 -16.82
C THR A 168 -6.36 -7.30 -17.81
N ALA A 169 -7.24 -8.26 -18.13
CA ALA A 169 -8.38 -8.02 -19.01
C ALA A 169 -9.37 -7.02 -18.41
N GLU A 170 -9.68 -7.13 -17.12
CA GLU A 170 -10.52 -6.19 -16.38
C GLU A 170 -9.95 -4.76 -16.42
N ALA A 171 -8.64 -4.60 -16.17
CA ALA A 171 -7.97 -3.30 -16.24
C ALA A 171 -8.04 -2.70 -17.65
N ARG A 172 -7.81 -3.51 -18.70
CA ARG A 172 -7.93 -3.08 -20.09
C ARG A 172 -9.35 -2.66 -20.46
N ILE A 173 -10.37 -3.36 -19.96
CA ILE A 173 -11.77 -2.98 -20.18
C ILE A 173 -12.06 -1.65 -19.49
N ALA A 174 -11.60 -1.44 -18.26
CA ALA A 174 -11.75 -0.19 -17.55
C ALA A 174 -11.10 0.99 -18.32
N MET A 175 -9.88 0.78 -18.85
CA MET A 175 -9.18 1.75 -19.70
C MET A 175 -9.98 2.05 -20.98
N PHE A 176 -10.44 1.01 -21.67
CA PHE A 176 -11.23 1.16 -22.90
C PHE A 176 -12.51 1.97 -22.65
N CYS A 177 -13.27 1.62 -21.60
CA CYS A 177 -14.52 2.31 -21.25
C CYS A 177 -14.31 3.77 -20.80
N SER A 178 -13.14 4.10 -20.26
CA SER A 178 -12.77 5.47 -19.88
C SER A 178 -12.08 6.27 -20.99
N GLY A 179 -11.86 5.66 -22.16
CA GLY A 179 -11.17 6.28 -23.30
C GLY A 179 -9.67 6.46 -23.09
N ALA A 180 -9.07 5.70 -22.17
CA ALA A 180 -7.63 5.75 -21.90
C ALA A 180 -6.89 4.73 -22.78
N GLU A 181 -6.08 5.22 -23.71
CA GLU A 181 -5.28 4.39 -24.63
C GLU A 181 -4.02 3.80 -23.97
N ASP A 182 -3.53 4.44 -22.90
CA ASP A 182 -2.38 4.00 -22.10
C ASP A 182 -2.53 4.40 -20.62
N ILE A 183 -1.56 4.02 -19.79
CA ILE A 183 -1.57 4.33 -18.35
C ILE A 183 -1.47 5.85 -18.08
N GLU A 184 -0.74 6.59 -18.91
CA GLU A 184 -0.65 8.04 -18.77
C GLU A 184 -1.98 8.73 -19.08
N ALA A 185 -2.75 8.19 -20.01
CA ALA A 185 -4.09 8.67 -20.32
C ALA A 185 -5.06 8.50 -19.14
N LEU A 186 -4.91 7.45 -18.32
CA LEU A 186 -5.69 7.28 -17.09
C LEU A 186 -5.48 8.43 -16.08
N ARG A 187 -4.30 9.06 -16.07
CA ARG A 187 -3.93 10.13 -15.14
C ARG A 187 -4.43 11.50 -15.57
N ARG A 188 -5.07 11.61 -16.75
CA ARG A 188 -5.61 12.88 -17.24
C ARG A 188 -6.78 13.35 -16.35
N PRO A 189 -6.89 14.67 -16.08
CA PRO A 189 -8.00 15.22 -15.33
C PRO A 189 -9.36 14.83 -15.92
N GLY A 190 -10.29 14.37 -15.07
CA GLY A 190 -11.65 14.03 -15.46
C GLY A 190 -11.84 12.56 -15.89
N VAL A 191 -10.78 11.75 -16.00
CA VAL A 191 -10.90 10.31 -16.26
C VAL A 191 -11.38 9.58 -14.99
N LEU A 192 -10.82 9.93 -13.84
CA LEU A 192 -11.30 9.48 -12.53
C LEU A 192 -12.02 10.64 -11.85
N VAL A 193 -13.22 10.39 -11.36
CA VAL A 193 -14.06 11.36 -10.67
C VAL A 193 -14.41 10.80 -9.29
N GLU A 194 -14.27 11.64 -8.26
CA GLU A 194 -14.72 11.30 -6.91
C GLU A 194 -16.24 11.42 -6.83
N GLU A 195 -16.91 10.34 -6.41
CA GLU A 195 -18.34 10.41 -6.09
C GLU A 195 -18.51 11.13 -4.74
N LYS A 196 -19.40 12.12 -4.73
CA LYS A 196 -19.73 12.91 -3.54
C LYS A 196 -20.76 12.21 -2.68
#